data_4c49ef042474027a4372eece6bdfd460
#
_entry.id   4c49ef042474027a4372eece6bdfd460
#
_cell.length_a   1.000
_cell.length_b   1.000
_cell.length_c   1.000
_cell.angle_alpha   90.00
_cell.angle_beta   90.00
_cell.angle_gamma   90.00
#
_symmetry.space_group_name_H-M   'P 1'
#
loop_
_entity.id
_entity.type
_entity.pdbx_description
1 polymer ?
#
loop_
_entity_poly.entity_id
_entity_poly.type
_entity_poly.pdbx_seq_one_letter_code
_entity_poly.pdbx_strand_id
1 'polypeptide(L)'
;MASFPRLVGIFYEIFDPAKGAEIQVQSPDEAFNPQSPSRSLFDFSSVSEFIIPKKEMCNQILSFITPSGYRIVGYPVHIPSSKYKRNFFIYNLAFVFLENAEIGSYNPVVRRLAMTFKQLEVRLFKVVTYCRNNLVFFLRRRRDRFFIMLLNIFLKI
;
A
#
# COMPACT_ATOMS: atom_id res chain seq x y z
N MET A 1 -26.17 15.49 8.02
CA MET A 1 -24.88 15.55 7.30
C MET A 1 -24.14 14.23 7.55
N ALA A 2 -23.93 13.42 6.55
CA ALA A 2 -23.11 12.23 6.69
C ALA A 2 -21.67 12.68 6.94
N SER A 3 -21.12 12.40 8.12
CA SER A 3 -19.71 12.66 8.39
C SER A 3 -18.90 11.65 7.58
N PHE A 4 -17.97 12.16 6.77
CA PHE A 4 -17.02 11.27 6.09
C PHE A 4 -16.23 10.46 7.11
N PRO A 5 -16.05 9.16 6.91
CA PRO A 5 -15.28 8.33 7.81
C PRO A 5 -13.85 8.86 7.93
N ARG A 6 -13.36 8.96 9.16
CA ARG A 6 -12.02 9.49 9.42
C ARG A 6 -10.96 8.48 9.01
N LEU A 7 -10.22 8.81 7.96
CA LEU A 7 -9.00 8.13 7.60
C LEU A 7 -7.94 8.38 8.69
N VAL A 8 -7.39 7.33 9.27
CA VAL A 8 -6.39 7.42 10.35
C VAL A 8 -5.00 7.00 9.91
N GLY A 9 -4.88 6.30 8.79
CA GLY A 9 -3.59 5.93 8.24
C GLY A 9 -3.67 5.35 6.84
N ILE A 10 -2.54 5.36 6.16
CA ILE A 10 -2.36 4.74 4.84
C ILE A 10 -1.00 4.06 4.85
N PHE A 11 -0.90 2.90 4.20
CA PHE A 11 0.38 2.27 3.95
C PHE A 11 0.43 1.63 2.57
N TYR A 12 1.63 1.57 2.05
CA TYR A 12 1.99 0.83 0.85
C TYR A 12 2.94 -0.28 1.23
N GLU A 13 2.59 -1.48 0.87
CA GLU A 13 3.35 -2.69 1.17
C GLU A 13 3.64 -3.49 -0.08
N ILE A 14 4.71 -4.26 -0.04
CA ILE A 14 5.10 -5.20 -1.08
C ILE A 14 5.23 -6.60 -0.50
N PHE A 15 5.06 -7.59 -1.35
CA PHE A 15 5.40 -8.97 -1.01
C PHE A 15 6.85 -9.27 -1.39
N ASP A 16 7.70 -9.45 -0.38
CA ASP A 16 9.05 -10.00 -0.58
C ASP A 16 9.01 -11.53 -0.44
N PRO A 17 9.51 -12.29 -1.43
CA PRO A 17 9.47 -13.75 -1.38
C PRO A 17 10.26 -14.39 -0.23
N ALA A 18 11.22 -13.69 0.35
CA ALA A 18 12.04 -14.21 1.45
C ALA A 18 11.53 -13.77 2.82
N LYS A 19 10.89 -12.59 2.89
CA LYS A 19 10.51 -11.95 4.15
C LYS A 19 9.00 -11.86 4.37
N GLY A 20 8.19 -12.08 3.31
CA GLY A 20 6.75 -11.90 3.34
C GLY A 20 6.31 -10.47 3.01
N ALA A 21 5.21 -10.02 3.61
CA ALA A 21 4.70 -8.68 3.45
C ALA A 21 5.55 -7.65 4.20
N GLU A 22 5.99 -6.60 3.52
CA GLU A 22 6.79 -5.51 4.09
C GLU A 22 6.19 -4.15 3.76
N ILE A 23 5.97 -3.31 4.78
CA ILE A 23 5.61 -1.90 4.58
C ILE A 23 6.80 -1.15 4.01
N GLN A 24 6.61 -0.50 2.87
CA GLN A 24 7.62 0.35 2.24
C GLN A 24 7.43 1.83 2.59
N VAL A 25 6.18 2.26 2.72
CA VAL A 25 5.80 3.63 3.06
C VAL A 25 4.54 3.61 3.89
N GLN A 26 4.46 4.46 4.87
CA GLN A 26 3.27 4.63 5.72
C GLN A 26 3.06 6.09 6.09
N SER A 27 1.84 6.42 6.42
CA SER A 27 1.44 7.73 6.97
C SER A 27 0.29 7.50 7.97
N PRO A 28 0.35 8.03 9.22
CA PRO A 28 1.51 8.72 9.83
C PRO A 28 2.75 7.84 9.97
N ASP A 29 3.90 8.47 10.19
CA ASP A 29 5.14 7.76 10.45
C ASP A 29 5.00 6.85 11.67
N GLU A 30 5.54 5.64 11.58
CA GLU A 30 5.52 4.61 12.63
C GLU A 30 4.12 4.10 13.03
N ALA A 31 3.06 4.47 12.30
CA ALA A 31 1.68 4.10 12.62
C ALA A 31 1.42 2.58 12.70
N PHE A 32 2.25 1.78 12.06
CA PHE A 32 2.11 0.32 11.98
C PHE A 32 3.38 -0.41 12.42
N ASN A 33 4.24 0.26 13.19
CA ASN A 33 5.50 -0.28 13.68
C ASN A 33 5.32 -0.85 15.10
N PRO A 34 5.52 -2.17 15.31
CA PRO A 34 5.41 -2.79 16.63
C PRO A 34 6.48 -2.30 17.63
N GLN A 35 7.60 -1.75 17.13
CA GLN A 35 8.69 -1.23 17.98
C GLN A 35 8.40 0.16 18.55
N SER A 36 7.31 0.81 18.11
CA SER A 36 6.88 2.13 18.59
C SER A 36 5.45 2.07 19.17
N PRO A 37 5.20 1.32 20.25
CA PRO A 37 3.83 1.04 20.73
C PRO A 37 3.06 2.30 21.15
N SER A 38 3.73 3.38 21.52
CA SER A 38 3.08 4.66 21.87
C SER A 38 2.58 5.46 20.66
N ARG A 39 3.02 5.14 19.46
CA ARG A 39 2.66 5.81 18.19
C ARG A 39 1.94 4.88 17.21
N SER A 40 2.06 3.58 17.41
CA SER A 40 1.47 2.59 16.52
C SER A 40 -0.04 2.48 16.74
N LEU A 41 -0.80 2.46 15.66
CA LEU A 41 -2.23 2.18 15.67
C LEU A 41 -2.48 0.68 15.91
N PHE A 42 -1.70 -0.17 15.28
CA PHE A 42 -1.69 -1.61 15.48
C PHE A 42 -0.37 -2.22 14.98
N ASP A 43 -0.09 -3.44 15.44
CA ASP A 43 1.05 -4.20 14.95
C ASP A 43 0.76 -4.79 13.58
N PHE A 44 1.54 -4.37 12.57
CA PHE A 44 1.41 -4.86 11.20
C PHE A 44 1.58 -6.37 11.09
N SER A 45 2.41 -6.99 11.93
CA SER A 45 2.63 -8.44 11.90
C SER A 45 1.34 -9.24 12.14
N SER A 46 0.40 -8.69 12.91
CA SER A 46 -0.89 -9.32 13.20
C SER A 46 -1.83 -9.43 11.99
N VAL A 47 -1.56 -8.65 10.94
CA VAL A 47 -2.42 -8.55 9.75
C VAL A 47 -1.70 -8.88 8.45
N SER A 48 -0.38 -9.01 8.47
CA SER A 48 0.48 -9.19 7.29
C SER A 48 0.08 -10.37 6.39
N GLU A 49 -0.39 -11.47 6.96
CA GLU A 49 -0.84 -12.64 6.21
C GLU A 49 -2.15 -12.42 5.46
N PHE A 50 -3.00 -11.49 5.92
CA PHE A 50 -4.31 -11.21 5.34
C PHE A 50 -4.25 -10.09 4.30
N ILE A 51 -3.26 -9.24 4.37
CA ILE A 51 -3.16 -8.01 3.58
C ILE A 51 -2.66 -8.29 2.17
N ILE A 52 -1.74 -9.25 1.99
CA ILE A 52 -1.32 -9.73 0.67
C ILE A 52 -1.90 -11.12 0.44
N PRO A 53 -3.08 -11.20 -0.16
CA PRO A 53 -3.75 -12.46 -0.38
C PRO A 53 -3.09 -13.27 -1.50
N LYS A 54 -3.55 -14.50 -1.69
CA LYS A 54 -3.17 -15.32 -2.83
C LYS A 54 -3.47 -14.59 -4.15
N LYS A 55 -2.76 -14.93 -5.22
CA LYS A 55 -2.88 -14.32 -6.55
C LYS A 55 -4.31 -14.18 -7.04
N GLU A 56 -5.13 -15.20 -6.79
CA GLU A 56 -6.52 -15.27 -7.23
C GLU A 56 -7.43 -14.22 -6.56
N MET A 57 -7.01 -13.73 -5.40
CA MET A 57 -7.71 -12.70 -4.63
C MET A 57 -7.18 -11.29 -4.88
N CYS A 58 -6.14 -11.15 -5.71
CA CYS A 58 -5.65 -9.83 -6.11
C CYS A 58 -6.60 -9.13 -7.10
N ASN A 59 -6.38 -7.84 -7.29
CA ASN A 59 -7.14 -6.96 -8.20
C ASN A 59 -8.63 -6.79 -7.81
N GLN A 60 -8.91 -6.91 -6.53
CA GLN A 60 -10.24 -6.63 -5.95
C GLN A 60 -10.09 -5.90 -4.62
N ILE A 61 -11.15 -5.27 -4.14
CA ILE A 61 -11.16 -4.64 -2.83
C ILE A 61 -11.06 -5.72 -1.75
N LEU A 62 -10.13 -5.53 -0.85
CA LEU A 62 -9.95 -6.29 0.38
C LEU A 62 -10.40 -5.40 1.54
N SER A 63 -11.28 -5.91 2.40
CA SER A 63 -11.69 -5.19 3.62
C SER A 63 -11.80 -6.15 4.80
N PHE A 64 -11.19 -5.79 5.91
CA PHE A 64 -11.28 -6.55 7.18
C PHE A 64 -11.07 -5.62 8.37
N ILE A 65 -11.38 -6.14 9.56
CA ILE A 65 -11.22 -5.43 10.84
C ILE A 65 -10.05 -6.07 11.60
N THR A 66 -9.14 -5.24 12.09
CA THR A 66 -8.02 -5.70 12.93
C THR A 66 -8.49 -6.04 14.34
N PRO A 67 -7.76 -6.86 15.10
CA PRO A 67 -8.06 -7.10 16.51
C PRO A 67 -8.08 -5.83 17.37
N SER A 68 -7.37 -4.78 16.94
CA SER A 68 -7.31 -3.48 17.60
C SER A 68 -8.48 -2.54 17.23
N GLY A 69 -9.48 -3.01 16.49
CA GLY A 69 -10.67 -2.23 16.12
C GLY A 69 -10.45 -1.21 15.00
N TYR A 70 -9.50 -1.46 14.11
CA TYR A 70 -9.33 -0.66 12.91
C TYR A 70 -9.85 -1.42 11.69
N ARG A 71 -10.51 -0.71 10.79
CA ARG A 71 -10.93 -1.26 9.51
C ARG A 71 -9.88 -0.94 8.45
N ILE A 72 -9.36 -1.97 7.79
CA ILE A 72 -8.43 -1.84 6.67
C ILE A 72 -9.20 -2.05 5.37
N VAL A 73 -8.94 -1.19 4.40
CA VAL A 73 -9.43 -1.29 3.03
C VAL A 73 -8.24 -1.20 2.10
N GLY A 74 -7.96 -2.28 1.39
CA GLY A 74 -6.86 -2.37 0.45
C GLY A 74 -7.29 -2.80 -0.95
N TYR A 75 -6.39 -2.61 -1.89
CA TYR A 75 -6.51 -3.13 -3.25
C TYR A 75 -5.19 -3.79 -3.65
N PRO A 76 -4.99 -5.06 -3.30
CA PRO A 76 -3.79 -5.78 -3.67
C PRO A 76 -3.71 -5.95 -5.19
N VAL A 77 -2.55 -5.64 -5.76
CA VAL A 77 -2.31 -5.67 -7.19
C VAL A 77 -1.27 -6.72 -7.53
N HIS A 78 -1.60 -7.61 -8.45
CA HIS A 78 -0.68 -8.58 -9.03
C HIS A 78 -0.23 -8.12 -10.43
N ILE A 79 1.08 -8.04 -10.64
CA ILE A 79 1.70 -7.69 -11.92
C ILE A 79 2.53 -8.86 -12.41
N PRO A 80 2.04 -9.64 -13.38
CA PRO A 80 2.84 -10.72 -13.98
C PRO A 80 3.92 -10.13 -14.89
N SER A 81 5.18 -10.50 -14.67
CA SER A 81 6.28 -10.14 -15.56
C SER A 81 7.52 -10.98 -15.25
N SER A 82 8.17 -11.50 -16.28
CA SER A 82 9.45 -12.23 -16.18
C SER A 82 10.62 -11.38 -15.66
N LYS A 83 10.41 -10.08 -15.51
CA LYS A 83 11.40 -9.13 -14.97
C LYS A 83 11.54 -9.23 -13.47
N TYR A 84 10.54 -9.76 -12.77
CA TYR A 84 10.59 -9.98 -11.34
C TYR A 84 11.08 -11.38 -11.02
N LYS A 85 11.74 -11.53 -9.87
CA LYS A 85 12.40 -12.76 -9.42
C LYS A 85 11.52 -14.02 -9.46
N ARG A 86 10.18 -13.86 -9.29
CA ARG A 86 9.19 -14.96 -9.35
C ARG A 86 8.22 -14.83 -10.52
N ASN A 87 8.60 -14.09 -11.56
CA ASN A 87 7.74 -13.77 -12.69
C ASN A 87 6.48 -12.96 -12.32
N PHE A 88 6.46 -12.36 -11.12
CA PHE A 88 5.40 -11.45 -10.70
C PHE A 88 5.88 -10.48 -9.61
N PHE A 89 5.14 -9.40 -9.46
CA PHE A 89 5.24 -8.45 -8.36
C PHE A 89 3.86 -8.25 -7.74
N ILE A 90 3.78 -8.30 -6.41
CA ILE A 90 2.55 -8.03 -5.67
C ILE A 90 2.81 -6.88 -4.71
N TYR A 91 1.90 -5.93 -4.69
CA TYR A 91 1.84 -4.87 -3.70
C TYR A 91 0.40 -4.61 -3.30
N ASN A 92 0.21 -3.94 -2.19
CA ASN A 92 -1.09 -3.46 -1.75
C ASN A 92 -0.98 -2.00 -1.29
N LEU A 93 -1.96 -1.20 -1.67
CA LEU A 93 -2.21 0.12 -1.10
C LEU A 93 -3.41 -0.01 -0.18
N ALA A 94 -3.21 0.26 1.10
CA ALA A 94 -4.22 0.09 2.13
C ALA A 94 -4.51 1.38 2.89
N PHE A 95 -5.78 1.63 3.11
CA PHE A 95 -6.32 2.73 3.91
C PHE A 95 -6.84 2.17 5.22
N VAL A 96 -6.58 2.87 6.32
CA VAL A 96 -6.96 2.48 7.68
C VAL A 96 -7.95 3.47 8.24
N PHE A 97 -9.07 2.95 8.73
CA PHE A 97 -10.17 3.70 9.32
C PHE A 97 -10.50 3.17 10.71
N LEU A 98 -11.27 3.92 11.48
CA LEU A 98 -11.90 3.37 12.68
C LEU A 98 -12.95 2.31 12.29
N GLU A 99 -13.18 1.32 13.17
CA GLU A 99 -14.05 0.18 12.91
C GLU A 99 -15.44 0.55 12.37
N ASN A 100 -16.04 1.58 12.94
CA ASN A 100 -17.40 2.03 12.61
C ASN A 100 -17.49 2.89 11.33
N ALA A 101 -16.39 3.01 10.60
CA ALA A 101 -16.38 3.84 9.40
C ALA A 101 -17.21 3.22 8.27
N GLU A 102 -18.09 4.00 7.66
CA GLU A 102 -18.78 3.64 6.43
C GLU A 102 -17.87 3.94 5.23
N ILE A 103 -17.22 2.90 4.73
CA ILE A 103 -16.08 3.02 3.79
C ILE A 103 -16.45 2.89 2.32
N GLY A 104 -17.70 2.63 1.99
CA GLY A 104 -18.14 2.36 0.60
C GLY A 104 -17.69 3.42 -0.41
N SER A 105 -17.70 4.68 0.00
CA SER A 105 -17.25 5.82 -0.83
C SER A 105 -15.74 5.82 -1.12
N TYR A 106 -14.92 5.15 -0.30
CA TYR A 106 -13.47 5.08 -0.49
C TYR A 106 -13.02 3.94 -1.43
N ASN A 107 -13.84 2.94 -1.65
CA ASN A 107 -13.49 1.81 -2.51
C ASN A 107 -13.03 2.24 -3.93
N PRO A 108 -13.73 3.16 -4.63
CA PRO A 108 -13.27 3.64 -5.93
C PRO A 108 -11.95 4.40 -5.85
N VAL A 109 -11.72 5.16 -4.76
CA VAL A 109 -10.50 5.93 -4.55
C VAL A 109 -9.30 5.01 -4.35
N VAL A 110 -9.41 4.04 -3.44
CA VAL A 110 -8.36 3.04 -3.17
C VAL A 110 -7.99 2.29 -4.45
N ARG A 111 -9.02 1.79 -5.18
CA ARG A 111 -8.83 1.11 -6.46
C ARG A 111 -8.11 1.99 -7.48
N ARG A 112 -8.57 3.24 -7.66
CA ARG A 112 -8.01 4.16 -8.65
C ARG A 112 -6.54 4.47 -8.35
N LEU A 113 -6.20 4.74 -7.10
CA LEU A 113 -4.82 4.98 -6.67
C LEU A 113 -3.94 3.75 -6.87
N ALA A 114 -4.40 2.56 -6.45
CA ALA A 114 -3.66 1.33 -6.66
C ALA A 114 -3.40 1.08 -8.16
N MET A 115 -4.38 1.29 -9.02
CA MET A 115 -4.20 1.13 -10.48
C MET A 115 -3.27 2.19 -11.08
N THR A 116 -3.24 3.40 -10.54
CA THR A 116 -2.26 4.42 -10.93
C THR A 116 -0.84 3.97 -10.58
N PHE A 117 -0.62 3.40 -9.41
CA PHE A 117 0.69 2.82 -9.05
C PHE A 117 1.09 1.66 -9.93
N LYS A 118 0.14 0.81 -10.35
CA LYS A 118 0.41 -0.23 -11.35
C LYS A 118 0.98 0.35 -12.65
N GLN A 119 0.36 1.40 -13.15
CA GLN A 119 0.83 2.08 -14.37
C GLN A 119 2.23 2.68 -14.20
N LEU A 120 2.48 3.31 -13.04
CA LEU A 120 3.78 3.88 -12.72
C LEU A 120 4.85 2.81 -12.57
N GLU A 121 4.58 1.70 -11.86
CA GLU A 121 5.52 0.59 -11.72
C GLU A 121 5.91 0.00 -13.07
N VAL A 122 4.94 -0.24 -13.94
CA VAL A 122 5.19 -0.76 -15.30
C VAL A 122 6.00 0.23 -16.15
N ARG A 123 5.74 1.54 -16.05
CA ARG A 123 6.48 2.58 -16.78
C ARG A 123 7.89 2.77 -16.24
N LEU A 124 8.06 2.88 -14.93
CA LEU A 124 9.35 3.05 -14.27
C LEU A 124 10.26 1.86 -14.52
N PHE A 125 9.71 0.65 -14.51
CA PHE A 125 10.51 -0.54 -14.82
C PHE A 125 11.06 -0.52 -16.23
N LYS A 126 10.32 0.01 -17.20
CA LYS A 126 10.83 0.22 -18.57
C LYS A 126 12.00 1.21 -18.60
N VAL A 127 11.91 2.29 -17.84
CA VAL A 127 12.97 3.31 -17.73
C VAL A 127 14.20 2.78 -17.00
N VAL A 128 14.01 2.05 -15.90
CA VAL A 128 15.12 1.47 -15.09
C VAL A 128 15.88 0.40 -15.86
N THR A 129 15.20 -0.39 -16.68
CA THR A 129 15.88 -1.39 -17.55
C THR A 129 16.77 -0.71 -18.59
N TYR A 130 16.41 0.49 -19.04
CA TYR A 130 17.22 1.29 -19.95
C TYR A 130 18.43 1.98 -19.25
N CYS A 131 18.30 2.32 -17.96
CA CYS A 131 19.28 3.10 -17.21
C CYS A 131 20.07 2.27 -16.17
N ARG A 132 20.25 0.98 -16.36
CA ARG A 132 20.68 -0.02 -15.36
C ARG A 132 22.02 0.26 -14.62
N ASN A 133 22.84 1.20 -15.03
CA ASN A 133 24.19 1.39 -14.46
C ASN A 133 24.34 2.55 -13.46
N ASN A 134 23.37 3.45 -13.28
CA ASN A 134 23.57 4.63 -12.41
C ASN A 134 22.35 5.16 -11.64
N LEU A 135 21.18 4.56 -11.73
CA LEU A 135 19.94 5.19 -11.22
C LEU A 135 19.19 4.46 -10.10
N VAL A 136 19.60 3.27 -9.69
CA VAL A 136 18.86 2.45 -8.70
C VAL A 136 18.74 3.16 -7.35
N PHE A 137 19.75 3.91 -6.93
CA PHE A 137 19.74 4.63 -5.65
C PHE A 137 18.84 5.89 -5.68
N PHE A 138 18.77 6.55 -6.81
CA PHE A 138 18.00 7.80 -6.98
C PHE A 138 16.50 7.56 -7.10
N LEU A 139 16.09 6.43 -7.70
CA LEU A 139 14.68 6.08 -7.91
C LEU A 139 14.00 5.56 -6.64
N ARG A 140 14.71 4.88 -5.76
CA ARG A 140 14.19 4.45 -4.46
C ARG A 140 13.79 5.66 -3.62
N ARG A 141 14.64 6.69 -3.59
CA ARG A 141 14.40 7.95 -2.88
C ARG A 141 13.32 8.84 -3.54
N ARG A 142 13.18 8.79 -4.88
CA ARG A 142 12.11 9.49 -5.61
C ARG A 142 10.75 8.80 -5.48
N ARG A 143 10.71 7.48 -5.38
CA ARG A 143 9.47 6.72 -5.17
C ARG A 143 8.79 7.12 -3.87
N ASP A 144 9.56 7.25 -2.80
CA ASP A 144 9.07 7.67 -1.50
C ASP A 144 8.53 9.11 -1.55
N ARG A 145 9.25 10.03 -2.19
CA ARG A 145 8.82 11.43 -2.34
C ARG A 145 7.61 11.60 -3.26
N PHE A 146 7.52 10.82 -4.32
CA PHE A 146 6.39 10.87 -5.25
C PHE A 146 5.13 10.30 -4.61
N PHE A 147 5.25 9.26 -3.83
CA PHE A 147 4.16 8.69 -3.04
C PHE A 147 3.63 9.69 -2.00
N ILE A 148 4.52 10.31 -1.24
CA ILE A 148 4.17 11.37 -0.27
C ILE A 148 3.54 12.58 -0.98
N MET A 149 4.04 12.96 -2.14
CA MET A 149 3.49 14.05 -2.94
C MET A 149 2.07 13.73 -3.42
N LEU A 150 1.82 12.53 -3.93
CA LEU A 150 0.48 12.08 -4.33
C LEU A 150 -0.46 12.01 -3.13
N LEU A 151 -0.01 11.47 -2.00
CA LEU A 151 -0.76 11.47 -0.75
C LEU A 151 -1.10 12.88 -0.28
N ASN A 152 -0.15 13.80 -0.32
CA ASN A 152 -0.36 15.21 0.07
C ASN A 152 -1.31 15.96 -0.88
N ILE A 153 -1.34 15.61 -2.16
CA ILE A 153 -2.30 16.19 -3.12
C ILE A 153 -3.71 15.68 -2.83
N PHE A 154 -3.86 14.40 -2.49
CA PHE A 154 -5.18 13.81 -2.23
C PHE A 154 -5.72 14.08 -0.81
N LEU A 155 -4.85 14.34 0.17
CA LEU A 155 -5.28 14.72 1.52
C LEU A 155 -5.61 16.21 1.68
N LYS A 156 -5.35 17.04 0.66
CA LYS A 156 -5.72 18.46 0.62
C LYS A 156 -7.06 18.74 -0.07
N ILE A 157 -7.74 17.70 -0.56
CA ILE A 157 -9.10 17.72 -1.08
C ILE A 157 -10.05 17.16 -0.01
#